data_5180e5277362be844b3d3f5966419c65
#
_entry.id   5180e5277362be844b3d3f5966419c65
#
_cell.length_a   1.000
_cell.length_b   1.000
_cell.length_c   1.000
_cell.angle_alpha   90.00
_cell.angle_beta   90.00
_cell.angle_gamma   90.00
#
_symmetry.space_group_name_H-M   'P 1'
#
loop_
_entity.id
_entity.type
_entity.pdbx_description
1 polymer ?
#
loop_
_entity_poly.entity_id
_entity_poly.type
_entity_poly.pdbx_seq_one_letter_code
_entity_poly.pdbx_strand_id
1 'polypeptide(L)'
;MTDEKKKVMVAMSGGVDSSVTAYLLQQEGFDIVGVTMKLYTNDDIDFVKDKTCCSLDDVEDAKSVVARLGALHYTLNMTEDFRKDVMDKFVRSYRLGATPNPCIDCNRYIKFSKLLKKAIELKMDLIATGHYARIEKSADRYLLKKALDESKDQSYVLYSLTQDELSRTLFPLGKYRKSEVREIAEENGFINAKKHDSQDICFVPDGNYSAFIEKYTGEKFPEGDFVDKSGKKLGTHKGIIRYTVGQRRGLGLALPQSMYVCEKDVKNNRVVLGFNEDLFSKEVSVGDIVLSACDSLEKPEHLSAKIRYNQKEQPATVIQTDKDKLKIIFDEPQRAVTKGQAAVVYDGDTVIGGGTIL
;
A
#
# COMPACT_ATOMS: atom_id res chain seq x y z
N MET A 1 6.36 39.71 16.90
CA MET A 1 6.97 38.36 16.72
C MET A 1 6.39 37.85 15.40
N THR A 2 7.20 37.80 14.34
CA THR A 2 6.76 37.20 13.06
C THR A 2 6.56 35.71 13.33
N ASP A 3 5.31 35.23 13.27
CA ASP A 3 5.03 33.79 13.32
C ASP A 3 5.82 33.13 12.18
N GLU A 4 6.86 32.41 12.56
CA GLU A 4 7.71 31.69 11.60
C GLU A 4 6.84 30.62 10.95
N LYS A 5 6.68 30.68 9.61
CA LYS A 5 5.86 29.72 8.87
C LYS A 5 6.40 28.31 9.08
N LYS A 6 5.53 27.35 9.38
CA LYS A 6 5.92 25.94 9.46
C LYS A 6 6.39 25.45 8.11
N LYS A 7 7.50 24.69 8.12
CA LYS A 7 8.15 24.13 6.93
C LYS A 7 7.64 22.72 6.65
N VAL A 8 7.16 22.49 5.43
CA VAL A 8 6.60 21.20 5.04
C VAL A 8 7.36 20.61 3.86
N MET A 9 7.85 19.40 4.02
CA MET A 9 8.41 18.61 2.92
C MET A 9 7.28 17.85 2.22
N VAL A 10 6.99 18.19 0.97
CA VAL A 10 5.93 17.55 0.17
C VAL A 10 6.51 16.46 -0.71
N ALA A 11 6.09 15.21 -0.50
CA ALA A 11 6.48 14.09 -1.36
C ALA A 11 5.77 14.19 -2.72
N MET A 12 6.55 14.42 -3.76
CA MET A 12 6.10 14.67 -5.13
C MET A 12 6.40 13.46 -6.02
N SER A 13 5.36 12.87 -6.60
CA SER A 13 5.48 11.74 -7.53
C SER A 13 5.36 12.14 -9.01
N GLY A 14 5.25 13.44 -9.31
CA GLY A 14 4.91 13.91 -10.66
C GLY A 14 3.44 13.72 -11.05
N GLY A 15 2.61 13.18 -10.17
CA GLY A 15 1.17 13.03 -10.37
C GLY A 15 0.37 14.25 -9.89
N VAL A 16 -0.88 14.36 -10.37
CA VAL A 16 -1.80 15.46 -10.02
C VAL A 16 -2.00 15.62 -8.52
N ASP A 17 -2.14 14.51 -7.79
CA ASP A 17 -2.44 14.54 -6.36
C ASP A 17 -1.33 15.21 -5.54
N SER A 18 -0.09 14.88 -5.80
CA SER A 18 1.05 15.50 -5.11
C SER A 18 1.21 16.98 -5.49
N SER A 19 0.88 17.35 -6.71
CA SER A 19 0.91 18.73 -7.18
C SER A 19 -0.12 19.61 -6.48
N VAL A 20 -1.36 19.14 -6.40
CA VAL A 20 -2.43 19.85 -5.68
C VAL A 20 -2.16 19.88 -4.17
N THR A 21 -1.57 18.83 -3.61
CA THR A 21 -1.11 18.83 -2.21
C THR A 21 -0.16 19.99 -1.93
N ALA A 22 0.86 20.17 -2.78
CA ALA A 22 1.83 21.28 -2.63
C ALA A 22 1.13 22.65 -2.73
N TYR A 23 0.24 22.81 -3.69
CA TYR A 23 -0.54 24.04 -3.88
C TYR A 23 -1.41 24.37 -2.66
N LEU A 24 -2.20 23.40 -2.17
CA LEU A 24 -3.09 23.62 -1.03
C LEU A 24 -2.32 24.04 0.23
N LEU A 25 -1.20 23.39 0.52
CA LEU A 25 -0.37 23.75 1.67
C LEU A 25 0.22 25.15 1.55
N GLN A 26 0.63 25.57 0.35
CA GLN A 26 1.09 26.93 0.13
C GLN A 26 -0.04 27.95 0.36
N GLN A 27 -1.26 27.64 -0.10
CA GLN A 27 -2.43 28.51 0.15
C GLN A 27 -2.80 28.57 1.64
N GLU A 28 -2.57 27.49 2.40
CA GLU A 28 -2.73 27.45 3.85
C GLU A 28 -1.59 28.19 4.60
N GLY A 29 -0.61 28.75 3.88
CA GLY A 29 0.45 29.59 4.43
C GLY A 29 1.70 28.86 4.88
N PHE A 30 1.85 27.55 4.57
CA PHE A 30 3.07 26.81 4.85
C PHE A 30 4.24 27.21 3.93
N ASP A 31 5.46 27.10 4.44
CA ASP A 31 6.69 27.14 3.65
C ASP A 31 6.97 25.74 3.11
N ILE A 32 6.81 25.54 1.80
CA ILE A 32 6.87 24.20 1.20
C ILE A 32 8.18 23.92 0.49
N VAL A 33 8.65 22.68 0.56
CA VAL A 33 9.74 22.14 -0.24
C VAL A 33 9.29 20.86 -0.91
N GLY A 34 9.31 20.80 -2.23
CA GLY A 34 8.99 19.60 -2.99
C GLY A 34 10.14 18.60 -2.98
N VAL A 35 9.82 17.31 -2.81
CA VAL A 35 10.82 16.24 -2.83
C VAL A 35 10.31 15.06 -3.65
N THR A 36 11.08 14.66 -4.67
CA THR A 36 10.86 13.40 -5.37
C THR A 36 11.83 12.34 -4.87
N MET A 37 11.31 11.18 -4.49
CA MET A 37 12.12 10.04 -4.07
C MET A 37 12.47 9.18 -5.29
N LYS A 38 13.76 9.01 -5.58
CA LYS A 38 14.23 8.00 -6.53
C LYS A 38 14.23 6.65 -5.80
N LEU A 39 13.29 5.77 -6.15
CA LEU A 39 13.05 4.50 -5.45
C LEU A 39 13.78 3.31 -6.08
N TYR A 40 13.99 3.31 -7.38
CA TYR A 40 14.65 2.25 -8.14
C TYR A 40 15.34 2.84 -9.38
N THR A 41 16.16 2.02 -10.04
CA THR A 41 16.83 2.33 -11.31
C THR A 41 16.16 1.58 -12.46
N ASN A 42 16.42 1.99 -13.69
CA ASN A 42 15.92 1.26 -14.87
C ASN A 42 16.47 -0.18 -14.93
N ASP A 43 17.68 -0.41 -14.40
CA ASP A 43 18.29 -1.74 -14.34
C ASP A 43 17.55 -2.65 -13.35
N ASP A 44 16.93 -2.10 -12.32
CA ASP A 44 16.14 -2.86 -11.36
C ASP A 44 14.83 -3.41 -11.94
N ILE A 45 14.24 -2.72 -12.94
CA ILE A 45 12.87 -3.00 -13.41
C ILE A 45 12.74 -3.36 -14.89
N ASP A 46 13.80 -3.25 -15.70
CA ASP A 46 13.85 -3.59 -17.15
C ASP A 46 12.67 -3.11 -17.99
N PHE A 47 12.28 -1.86 -17.81
CA PHE A 47 11.24 -1.28 -18.63
C PHE A 47 11.81 -0.29 -19.64
N VAL A 48 11.49 -0.58 -20.90
CA VAL A 48 11.64 0.35 -22.02
C VAL A 48 10.67 1.50 -21.78
N LYS A 49 11.22 2.70 -21.55
CA LYS A 49 10.63 4.05 -21.66
C LYS A 49 9.11 4.18 -21.40
N ASP A 50 8.75 5.10 -20.56
CA ASP A 50 7.51 5.89 -20.53
C ASP A 50 6.39 5.55 -19.52
N LYS A 51 6.53 4.60 -18.57
CA LYS A 51 5.40 4.30 -17.65
C LYS A 51 5.76 4.05 -16.17
N THR A 52 6.88 4.56 -15.67
CA THR A 52 7.24 4.34 -14.26
C THR A 52 7.03 5.62 -13.44
N CYS A 53 6.44 5.51 -12.23
CA CYS A 53 6.19 6.62 -11.29
C CYS A 53 7.45 7.36 -10.80
N CYS A 54 8.62 7.09 -11.34
CA CYS A 54 9.90 7.76 -11.07
C CYS A 54 10.68 7.97 -12.36
N SER A 55 9.98 8.15 -13.50
CA SER A 55 10.60 8.53 -14.76
C SER A 55 11.23 9.92 -14.65
N LEU A 56 12.16 10.24 -15.53
CA LEU A 56 12.71 11.60 -15.62
C LEU A 56 11.59 12.61 -15.83
N ASP A 57 10.57 12.25 -16.62
CA ASP A 57 9.41 13.10 -16.90
C ASP A 57 8.60 13.38 -15.61
N ASP A 58 8.43 12.39 -14.73
CA ASP A 58 7.74 12.60 -13.45
C ASP A 58 8.50 13.55 -12.52
N VAL A 59 9.82 13.44 -12.51
CA VAL A 59 10.69 14.39 -11.75
C VAL A 59 10.60 15.79 -12.33
N GLU A 60 10.59 15.92 -13.66
CA GLU A 60 10.46 17.21 -14.35
C GLU A 60 9.07 17.82 -14.15
N ASP A 61 8.00 17.02 -14.22
CA ASP A 61 6.64 17.46 -13.90
C ASP A 61 6.56 18.00 -12.46
N ALA A 62 7.08 17.24 -11.48
CA ALA A 62 7.10 17.67 -10.09
C ALA A 62 7.89 18.98 -9.91
N LYS A 63 9.07 19.07 -10.53
CA LYS A 63 9.92 20.27 -10.50
C LYS A 63 9.24 21.48 -11.14
N SER A 64 8.56 21.27 -12.28
CA SER A 64 7.83 22.33 -12.98
C SER A 64 6.71 22.91 -12.12
N VAL A 65 5.91 22.05 -11.47
CA VAL A 65 4.84 22.47 -10.57
C VAL A 65 5.41 23.28 -9.39
N VAL A 66 6.44 22.74 -8.71
CA VAL A 66 7.03 23.39 -7.53
C VAL A 66 7.68 24.73 -7.90
N ALA A 67 8.36 24.82 -9.06
CA ALA A 67 8.91 26.07 -9.56
C ALA A 67 7.83 27.12 -9.83
N ARG A 68 6.68 26.71 -10.38
CA ARG A 68 5.52 27.60 -10.58
C ARG A 68 4.96 28.13 -9.25
N LEU A 69 5.03 27.33 -8.18
CA LEU A 69 4.68 27.74 -6.82
C LEU A 69 5.79 28.61 -6.16
N GLY A 70 6.91 28.87 -6.84
CA GLY A 70 8.03 29.64 -6.29
C GLY A 70 8.79 28.93 -5.16
N ALA A 71 8.68 27.61 -5.07
CA ALA A 71 9.31 26.80 -4.03
C ALA A 71 10.51 26.00 -4.59
N LEU A 72 11.31 25.39 -3.68
CA LEU A 72 12.44 24.57 -4.05
C LEU A 72 12.01 23.10 -4.23
N HIS A 73 12.70 22.39 -5.13
CA HIS A 73 12.52 20.97 -5.36
C HIS A 73 13.84 20.21 -5.29
N TYR A 74 13.83 19.06 -4.60
CA TYR A 74 14.98 18.18 -4.48
C TYR A 74 14.61 16.75 -4.88
N THR A 75 15.61 16.00 -5.35
CA THR A 75 15.49 14.56 -5.56
C THR A 75 16.32 13.82 -4.51
N LEU A 76 15.70 12.94 -3.75
CA LEU A 76 16.36 12.10 -2.76
C LEU A 76 16.56 10.69 -3.31
N ASN A 77 17.79 10.20 -3.25
CA ASN A 77 18.09 8.81 -3.60
C ASN A 77 17.73 7.89 -2.43
N MET A 78 16.75 7.03 -2.62
CA MET A 78 16.28 6.02 -1.65
C MET A 78 16.30 4.60 -2.26
N THR A 79 17.09 4.38 -3.30
CA THR A 79 17.10 3.11 -4.05
C THR A 79 17.53 1.93 -3.20
N GLU A 80 18.55 2.06 -2.35
CA GLU A 80 19.00 0.99 -1.46
C GLU A 80 17.96 0.65 -0.39
N ASP A 81 17.39 1.67 0.26
CA ASP A 81 16.34 1.48 1.26
C ASP A 81 15.11 0.81 0.64
N PHE A 82 14.68 1.28 -0.54
CA PHE A 82 13.53 0.71 -1.24
C PHE A 82 13.76 -0.73 -1.67
N ARG A 83 14.96 -1.02 -2.18
CA ARG A 83 15.34 -2.39 -2.53
C ARG A 83 15.23 -3.32 -1.32
N LYS A 84 15.86 -2.95 -0.21
CA LYS A 84 15.93 -3.76 1.01
C LYS A 84 14.56 -3.92 1.68
N ASP A 85 13.84 -2.81 1.89
CA ASP A 85 12.67 -2.79 2.77
C ASP A 85 11.37 -3.08 2.01
N VAL A 86 11.37 -2.96 0.66
CA VAL A 86 10.18 -3.18 -0.17
C VAL A 86 10.39 -4.33 -1.16
N MET A 87 11.37 -4.23 -2.07
CA MET A 87 11.52 -5.21 -3.15
C MET A 87 11.98 -6.58 -2.63
N ASP A 88 13.00 -6.65 -1.78
CA ASP A 88 13.48 -7.91 -1.19
C ASP A 88 12.41 -8.57 -0.32
N LYS A 89 11.64 -7.77 0.44
CA LYS A 89 10.53 -8.25 1.25
C LYS A 89 9.41 -8.81 0.37
N PHE A 90 9.07 -8.13 -0.73
CA PHE A 90 8.12 -8.59 -1.72
C PHE A 90 8.52 -9.95 -2.30
N VAL A 91 9.75 -10.08 -2.79
CA VAL A 91 10.28 -11.32 -3.35
C VAL A 91 10.28 -12.45 -2.33
N ARG A 92 10.77 -12.19 -1.11
CA ARG A 92 10.79 -13.17 -0.02
C ARG A 92 9.38 -13.67 0.32
N SER A 93 8.41 -12.77 0.37
CA SER A 93 7.01 -13.15 0.65
C SER A 93 6.44 -14.09 -0.39
N TYR A 94 6.67 -13.83 -1.68
CA TYR A 94 6.25 -14.72 -2.76
C TYR A 94 6.93 -16.10 -2.69
N ARG A 95 8.22 -16.15 -2.34
CA ARG A 95 8.94 -17.41 -2.12
C ARG A 95 8.34 -18.24 -0.97
N LEU A 96 7.81 -17.58 0.04
CA LEU A 96 7.12 -18.21 1.17
C LEU A 96 5.63 -18.50 0.89
N GLY A 97 5.18 -18.34 -0.35
CA GLY A 97 3.79 -18.60 -0.74
C GLY A 97 2.81 -17.51 -0.36
N ALA A 98 3.26 -16.41 0.23
CA ALA A 98 2.42 -15.26 0.56
C ALA A 98 2.16 -14.38 -0.68
N THR A 99 1.24 -13.44 -0.57
CA THR A 99 0.94 -12.42 -1.58
C THR A 99 0.93 -11.05 -0.88
N PRO A 100 2.08 -10.35 -0.80
CA PRO A 100 2.20 -9.09 -0.07
C PRO A 100 1.57 -7.91 -0.81
N ASN A 101 1.32 -6.82 -0.08
CA ASN A 101 1.04 -5.51 -0.65
C ASN A 101 2.24 -4.57 -0.43
N PRO A 102 3.12 -4.38 -1.41
CA PRO A 102 4.35 -3.60 -1.25
C PRO A 102 4.11 -2.10 -1.04
N CYS A 103 2.91 -1.58 -1.37
CA CYS A 103 2.56 -0.19 -1.09
C CYS A 103 2.48 0.08 0.43
N ILE A 104 2.07 -0.89 1.23
CA ILE A 104 2.08 -0.80 2.69
C ILE A 104 3.53 -0.69 3.19
N ASP A 105 4.42 -1.56 2.70
CA ASP A 105 5.84 -1.52 3.06
C ASP A 105 6.52 -0.21 2.63
N CYS A 106 6.20 0.29 1.42
CA CYS A 106 6.68 1.57 0.93
C CYS A 106 6.22 2.73 1.84
N ASN A 107 4.95 2.75 2.23
CA ASN A 107 4.45 3.75 3.15
C ASN A 107 5.16 3.65 4.51
N ARG A 108 5.16 2.45 5.12
CA ARG A 108 5.72 2.20 6.46
C ARG A 108 7.22 2.53 6.54
N TYR A 109 8.02 2.03 5.61
CA TYR A 109 9.48 2.10 5.75
C TYR A 109 10.12 3.27 4.98
N ILE A 110 9.55 3.65 3.83
CA ILE A 110 10.18 4.67 2.99
C ILE A 110 9.54 6.04 3.22
N LYS A 111 8.23 6.19 2.96
CA LYS A 111 7.59 7.51 2.98
C LYS A 111 7.44 8.08 4.39
N PHE A 112 7.00 7.28 5.36
CA PHE A 112 6.70 7.80 6.69
C PHE A 112 7.77 7.50 7.74
N SER A 113 8.76 6.66 7.43
CA SER A 113 9.94 6.46 8.27
C SER A 113 11.16 7.19 7.71
N LYS A 114 11.72 6.74 6.57
CA LYS A 114 12.98 7.30 6.02
C LYS A 114 12.83 8.75 5.56
N LEU A 115 11.76 9.08 4.83
CA LEU A 115 11.51 10.46 4.37
C LEU A 115 11.27 11.39 5.56
N LEU A 116 10.49 10.96 6.56
CA LEU A 116 10.26 11.76 7.77
C LEU A 116 11.59 12.02 8.53
N LYS A 117 12.42 10.97 8.70
CA LYS A 117 13.74 11.14 9.28
C LYS A 117 14.57 12.17 8.52
N LYS A 118 14.55 12.09 7.17
CA LYS A 118 15.26 13.05 6.32
C LYS A 118 14.70 14.47 6.43
N ALA A 119 13.38 14.61 6.56
CA ALA A 119 12.72 15.89 6.79
C ALA A 119 13.20 16.52 8.11
N ILE A 120 13.27 15.76 9.19
CA ILE A 120 13.76 16.22 10.50
C ILE A 120 15.23 16.66 10.40
N GLU A 121 16.11 15.88 9.74
CA GLU A 121 17.52 16.23 9.51
C GLU A 121 17.65 17.57 8.75
N LEU A 122 16.73 17.85 7.83
CA LEU A 122 16.68 19.08 7.04
C LEU A 122 15.88 20.20 7.71
N LYS A 123 15.56 20.05 9.01
CA LYS A 123 14.82 21.03 9.82
C LYS A 123 13.45 21.39 9.23
N MET A 124 12.77 20.43 8.64
CA MET A 124 11.37 20.53 8.27
C MET A 124 10.50 20.12 9.46
N ASP A 125 9.38 20.81 9.66
CA ASP A 125 8.46 20.55 10.78
C ASP A 125 7.57 19.35 10.49
N LEU A 126 7.13 19.22 9.22
CA LEU A 126 6.12 18.26 8.78
C LEU A 126 6.50 17.66 7.41
N ILE A 127 5.91 16.51 7.12
CA ILE A 127 5.86 15.95 5.77
C ILE A 127 4.42 15.96 5.26
N ALA A 128 4.24 15.98 3.94
CA ALA A 128 2.94 15.86 3.31
C ALA A 128 3.00 14.95 2.08
N THR A 129 1.90 14.28 1.82
CA THR A 129 1.76 13.41 0.63
C THR A 129 0.36 13.57 0.03
N GLY A 130 0.21 13.21 -1.25
CA GLY A 130 -1.06 13.20 -1.97
C GLY A 130 -1.98 12.02 -1.65
N HIS A 131 -1.89 11.42 -0.45
CA HIS A 131 -2.78 10.35 -0.07
C HIS A 131 -4.18 10.88 0.31
N TYR A 132 -5.19 10.11 -0.07
CA TYR A 132 -6.57 10.32 0.34
C TYR A 132 -6.83 9.60 1.67
N ALA A 133 -6.60 10.32 2.75
CA ALA A 133 -6.91 9.95 4.13
C ALA A 133 -6.99 11.22 4.96
N ARG A 134 -7.55 11.15 6.17
CA ARG A 134 -7.59 12.28 7.09
C ARG A 134 -6.83 11.95 8.38
N ILE A 135 -6.26 12.98 8.99
CA ILE A 135 -5.69 12.90 10.33
C ILE A 135 -6.45 13.89 11.20
N GLU A 136 -7.02 13.43 12.29
CA GLU A 136 -7.67 14.25 13.31
C GLU A 136 -6.94 14.13 14.64
N LYS A 137 -6.74 15.25 15.30
CA LYS A 137 -6.24 15.26 16.68
C LYS A 137 -7.43 15.13 17.63
N SER A 138 -7.44 14.07 18.42
CA SER A 138 -8.43 13.81 19.46
C SER A 138 -7.75 13.66 20.81
N ALA A 139 -7.96 14.61 21.71
CA ALA A 139 -7.28 14.71 23.00
C ALA A 139 -5.75 14.68 22.83
N ASP A 140 -5.10 13.60 23.26
CA ASP A 140 -3.65 13.38 23.24
C ASP A 140 -3.17 12.52 22.05
N ARG A 141 -4.12 12.04 21.18
CA ARG A 141 -3.81 11.17 20.05
C ARG A 141 -4.12 11.81 18.70
N TYR A 142 -3.42 11.31 17.68
CA TYR A 142 -3.74 11.54 16.28
C TYR A 142 -4.42 10.30 15.71
N LEU A 143 -5.62 10.49 15.15
CA LEU A 143 -6.43 9.42 14.57
C LEU A 143 -6.32 9.45 13.05
N LEU A 144 -5.95 8.32 12.46
CA LEU A 144 -6.04 8.12 11.03
C LEU A 144 -7.48 7.79 10.66
N LYS A 145 -8.05 8.52 9.70
CA LYS A 145 -9.44 8.36 9.26
C LYS A 145 -9.53 8.17 7.76
N LYS A 146 -10.61 7.53 7.33
CA LYS A 146 -10.97 7.41 5.91
C LYS A 146 -11.06 8.77 5.24
N ALA A 147 -10.79 8.83 3.94
CA ALA A 147 -11.02 10.02 3.13
C ALA A 147 -12.51 10.34 3.00
N LEU A 148 -12.81 11.60 2.65
CA LEU A 148 -14.17 12.01 2.27
C LEU A 148 -14.64 11.30 0.98
N ASP A 149 -13.73 11.12 0.02
CA ASP A 149 -13.98 10.33 -1.19
C ASP A 149 -13.68 8.85 -0.91
N GLU A 150 -14.73 8.09 -0.55
CA GLU A 150 -14.62 6.66 -0.26
C GLU A 150 -14.06 5.85 -1.44
N SER A 151 -14.28 6.33 -2.67
CA SER A 151 -13.79 5.64 -3.89
C SER A 151 -12.28 5.76 -4.05
N LYS A 152 -11.65 6.71 -3.37
CA LYS A 152 -10.21 6.99 -3.37
C LYS A 152 -9.54 6.75 -2.02
N ASP A 153 -10.30 6.31 -1.01
CA ASP A 153 -9.77 6.11 0.34
C ASP A 153 -8.52 5.21 0.34
N GLN A 154 -7.46 5.71 0.95
CA GLN A 154 -6.16 5.03 1.05
C GLN A 154 -5.78 4.71 2.51
N SER A 155 -6.72 4.87 3.45
CA SER A 155 -6.48 4.56 4.86
C SER A 155 -5.98 3.13 5.10
N TYR A 156 -6.42 2.18 4.26
CA TYR A 156 -5.96 0.79 4.30
C TYR A 156 -4.45 0.63 4.13
N VAL A 157 -3.81 1.37 3.23
CA VAL A 157 -2.35 1.26 3.00
C VAL A 157 -1.54 2.15 3.96
N LEU A 158 -2.21 2.89 4.83
CA LEU A 158 -1.63 3.80 5.81
C LEU A 158 -1.79 3.31 7.26
N TYR A 159 -2.45 2.16 7.48
CA TYR A 159 -2.79 1.67 8.83
C TYR A 159 -1.60 1.54 9.77
N SER A 160 -0.40 1.37 9.22
CA SER A 160 0.82 1.12 9.99
C SER A 160 1.51 2.39 10.49
N LEU A 161 0.92 3.56 10.29
CA LEU A 161 1.48 4.82 10.80
C LEU A 161 1.39 4.89 12.32
N THR A 162 2.53 5.21 12.94
CA THR A 162 2.67 5.40 14.38
C THR A 162 2.18 6.79 14.81
N GLN A 163 2.00 7.01 16.10
CA GLN A 163 1.60 8.31 16.64
C GLN A 163 2.61 9.42 16.32
N ASP A 164 3.91 9.14 16.36
CA ASP A 164 4.93 10.12 15.96
C ASP A 164 4.80 10.48 14.48
N GLU A 165 4.64 9.48 13.61
CA GLU A 165 4.46 9.70 12.17
C GLU A 165 3.17 10.46 11.85
N LEU A 166 2.06 10.11 12.49
CA LEU A 166 0.77 10.80 12.33
C LEU A 166 0.86 12.26 12.78
N SER A 167 1.54 12.53 13.90
CA SER A 167 1.69 13.90 14.44
C SER A 167 2.46 14.84 13.52
N ARG A 168 3.29 14.29 12.62
CA ARG A 168 4.18 15.02 11.72
C ARG A 168 3.79 14.92 10.24
N THR A 169 2.61 14.37 9.95
CA THR A 169 2.14 14.12 8.58
C THR A 169 0.89 14.93 8.27
N LEU A 170 0.81 15.43 7.04
CA LEU A 170 -0.37 16.09 6.49
C LEU A 170 -0.90 15.33 5.26
N PHE A 171 -2.21 15.15 5.19
CA PHE A 171 -2.95 14.61 4.05
C PHE A 171 -4.00 15.63 3.58
N PRO A 172 -3.60 16.69 2.85
CA PRO A 172 -4.53 17.75 2.46
C PRO A 172 -5.70 17.26 1.62
N LEU A 173 -5.47 16.21 0.80
CA LEU A 173 -6.50 15.69 -0.12
C LEU A 173 -7.59 14.86 0.56
N GLY A 174 -7.42 14.48 1.81
CA GLY A 174 -8.40 13.65 2.53
C GLY A 174 -9.78 14.27 2.67
N LYS A 175 -9.91 15.59 2.54
CA LYS A 175 -11.16 16.36 2.60
C LYS A 175 -11.73 16.77 1.23
N TYR A 176 -11.11 16.30 0.13
CA TYR A 176 -11.51 16.60 -1.25
C TYR A 176 -11.95 15.35 -2.00
N ARG A 177 -12.85 15.52 -2.95
CA ARG A 177 -13.14 14.51 -3.95
C ARG A 177 -12.11 14.55 -5.07
N LYS A 178 -11.87 13.44 -5.74
CA LYS A 178 -10.91 13.37 -6.86
C LYS A 178 -11.23 14.34 -7.99
N SER A 179 -12.52 14.58 -8.27
CA SER A 179 -12.97 15.57 -9.27
C SER A 179 -12.50 16.98 -8.89
N GLU A 180 -12.70 17.38 -7.64
CA GLU A 180 -12.28 18.71 -7.13
C GLU A 180 -10.75 18.89 -7.22
N VAL A 181 -9.99 17.83 -6.91
CA VAL A 181 -8.52 17.84 -7.04
C VAL A 181 -8.10 18.06 -8.50
N ARG A 182 -8.81 17.47 -9.48
CA ARG A 182 -8.53 17.68 -10.90
C ARG A 182 -8.91 19.10 -11.35
N GLU A 183 -10.04 19.63 -10.90
CA GLU A 183 -10.47 21.00 -11.17
C GLU A 183 -9.43 21.99 -10.66
N ILE A 184 -8.97 21.86 -9.41
CA ILE A 184 -7.90 22.70 -8.82
C ILE A 184 -6.63 22.62 -9.69
N ALA A 185 -6.24 21.43 -10.15
CA ALA A 185 -5.05 21.28 -10.99
C ALA A 185 -5.19 21.97 -12.36
N GLU A 186 -6.38 21.87 -12.98
CA GLU A 186 -6.66 22.51 -14.28
C GLU A 186 -6.73 24.04 -14.16
N GLU A 187 -7.43 24.57 -13.15
CA GLU A 187 -7.52 26.01 -12.87
C GLU A 187 -6.15 26.65 -12.63
N ASN A 188 -5.24 25.91 -11.98
CA ASN A 188 -3.87 26.37 -11.74
C ASN A 188 -2.92 26.05 -12.90
N GLY A 189 -3.41 25.46 -14.00
CA GLY A 189 -2.64 25.16 -15.20
C GLY A 189 -1.46 24.21 -14.95
N PHE A 190 -1.63 23.21 -14.09
CA PHE A 190 -0.58 22.21 -13.86
C PHE A 190 -0.45 21.28 -15.06
N ILE A 191 0.79 21.06 -15.52
CA ILE A 191 1.09 20.27 -16.71
C ILE A 191 0.54 18.82 -16.61
N ASN A 192 0.47 18.29 -15.38
CA ASN A 192 0.04 16.95 -15.08
C ASN A 192 -1.45 16.82 -14.69
N ALA A 193 -2.27 17.87 -14.85
CA ALA A 193 -3.69 17.88 -14.48
C ALA A 193 -4.49 16.74 -15.13
N LYS A 194 -4.15 16.36 -16.38
CA LYS A 194 -4.81 15.29 -17.16
C LYS A 194 -4.11 13.93 -17.06
N LYS A 195 -3.06 13.82 -16.25
CA LYS A 195 -2.32 12.56 -16.08
C LYS A 195 -3.20 11.50 -15.40
N HIS A 196 -3.13 10.28 -15.91
CA HIS A 196 -3.85 9.15 -15.31
C HIS A 196 -3.24 8.76 -13.96
N ASP A 197 -4.09 8.26 -13.06
CA ASP A 197 -3.64 7.73 -11.77
C ASP A 197 -2.83 6.45 -12.00
N SER A 198 -1.75 6.26 -11.25
CA SER A 198 -1.00 5.00 -11.23
C SER A 198 -1.86 3.92 -10.57
N GLN A 199 -2.11 2.81 -11.27
CA GLN A 199 -3.01 1.74 -10.80
C GLN A 199 -2.26 0.48 -10.33
N ASP A 200 -0.99 0.31 -10.72
CA ASP A 200 -0.19 -0.89 -10.44
C ASP A 200 0.95 -0.62 -9.47
N ILE A 201 1.60 -1.71 -9.04
CA ILE A 201 2.82 -1.65 -8.24
C ILE A 201 3.89 -0.95 -9.07
N CYS A 202 4.43 0.16 -8.56
CA CYS A 202 5.31 1.06 -9.31
C CYS A 202 6.55 0.40 -9.92
N PHE A 203 7.08 -0.68 -9.32
CA PHE A 203 8.22 -1.44 -9.84
C PHE A 203 7.82 -2.72 -10.62
N VAL A 204 6.51 -2.96 -10.82
CA VAL A 204 5.96 -4.04 -11.66
C VAL A 204 4.82 -3.48 -12.52
N PRO A 205 5.11 -2.52 -13.41
CA PRO A 205 4.09 -1.75 -14.11
C PRO A 205 3.28 -2.54 -15.14
N ASP A 206 3.74 -3.73 -15.55
CA ASP A 206 3.02 -4.65 -16.44
C ASP A 206 2.16 -5.68 -15.68
N GLY A 207 2.17 -5.62 -14.34
CA GLY A 207 1.48 -6.58 -13.47
C GLY A 207 2.03 -8.00 -13.51
N ASN A 208 3.17 -8.24 -14.17
CA ASN A 208 3.79 -9.57 -14.28
C ASN A 208 4.78 -9.83 -13.13
N TYR A 209 4.24 -10.01 -11.93
CA TYR A 209 5.03 -10.22 -10.71
C TYR A 209 6.00 -11.38 -10.80
N SER A 210 5.62 -12.47 -11.48
CA SER A 210 6.49 -13.65 -11.62
C SER A 210 7.70 -13.36 -12.49
N ALA A 211 7.54 -12.67 -13.61
CA ALA A 211 8.64 -12.28 -14.46
C ALA A 211 9.60 -11.32 -13.74
N PHE A 212 9.05 -10.35 -13.02
CA PHE A 212 9.83 -9.46 -12.16
C PHE A 212 10.67 -10.26 -11.14
N ILE A 213 10.04 -11.18 -10.38
CA ILE A 213 10.71 -11.97 -9.34
C ILE A 213 11.82 -12.85 -9.96
N GLU A 214 11.53 -13.55 -11.07
CA GLU A 214 12.50 -14.40 -11.75
C GLU A 214 13.72 -13.61 -12.23
N LYS A 215 13.50 -12.42 -12.79
CA LYS A 215 14.58 -11.53 -13.21
C LYS A 215 15.37 -10.98 -12.03
N TYR A 216 14.67 -10.42 -11.04
CA TYR A 216 15.28 -9.80 -9.87
C TYR A 216 16.17 -10.75 -9.08
N THR A 217 15.80 -12.04 -9.02
CA THR A 217 16.55 -13.06 -8.30
C THR A 217 17.55 -13.82 -9.18
N GLY A 218 17.40 -13.78 -10.51
CA GLY A 218 18.13 -14.66 -11.44
C GLY A 218 17.69 -16.12 -11.35
N GLU A 219 16.64 -16.44 -10.60
CA GLU A 219 16.15 -17.80 -10.36
C GLU A 219 14.91 -18.10 -11.20
N LYS A 220 14.82 -19.34 -11.68
CA LYS A 220 13.57 -19.87 -12.25
C LYS A 220 12.88 -20.75 -11.23
N PHE A 221 11.58 -20.55 -11.11
CA PHE A 221 10.76 -21.35 -10.21
C PHE A 221 10.28 -22.61 -10.94
N PRO A 222 10.60 -23.81 -10.42
CA PRO A 222 10.31 -25.05 -11.10
C PRO A 222 8.82 -25.30 -11.26
N GLU A 223 8.47 -26.05 -12.29
CA GLU A 223 7.14 -26.64 -12.43
C GLU A 223 6.84 -27.54 -11.23
N GLY A 224 5.57 -27.66 -10.89
CA GLY A 224 5.10 -28.50 -9.80
C GLY A 224 3.66 -28.95 -10.05
N ASP A 225 3.05 -29.58 -9.06
CA ASP A 225 1.75 -30.20 -9.24
C ASP A 225 0.59 -29.30 -8.82
N PHE A 226 -0.44 -29.19 -9.67
CA PHE A 226 -1.78 -28.89 -9.21
C PHE A 226 -2.38 -30.14 -8.59
N VAL A 227 -2.87 -30.02 -7.38
CA VAL A 227 -3.55 -31.11 -6.67
C VAL A 227 -4.91 -30.65 -6.15
N ASP A 228 -5.85 -31.57 -5.98
CA ASP A 228 -7.06 -31.30 -5.21
C ASP A 228 -6.80 -31.42 -3.70
N LYS A 229 -7.82 -31.16 -2.88
CA LYS A 229 -7.73 -31.24 -1.41
C LYS A 229 -7.43 -32.66 -0.88
N SER A 230 -7.65 -33.70 -1.68
CA SER A 230 -7.28 -35.08 -1.34
C SER A 230 -5.82 -35.41 -1.68
N GLY A 231 -5.13 -34.48 -2.38
CA GLY A 231 -3.76 -34.68 -2.87
C GLY A 231 -3.68 -35.33 -4.25
N LYS A 232 -4.81 -35.59 -4.91
CA LYS A 232 -4.84 -36.15 -6.28
C LYS A 232 -4.33 -35.12 -7.27
N LYS A 233 -3.38 -35.51 -8.11
CA LYS A 233 -2.82 -34.66 -9.17
C LYS A 233 -3.88 -34.33 -10.22
N LEU A 234 -4.01 -33.04 -10.53
CA LEU A 234 -4.92 -32.47 -11.55
C LEU A 234 -4.16 -31.99 -12.81
N GLY A 235 -2.87 -31.72 -12.67
CA GLY A 235 -2.02 -31.23 -13.73
C GLY A 235 -0.70 -30.67 -13.23
N THR A 236 -0.02 -29.88 -14.07
CA THR A 236 1.29 -29.30 -13.76
C THR A 236 1.23 -27.78 -13.85
N HIS A 237 1.74 -27.09 -12.84
CA HIS A 237 1.83 -25.63 -12.82
C HIS A 237 3.23 -25.12 -13.26
N LYS A 238 3.29 -23.88 -13.74
CA LYS A 238 4.48 -23.22 -14.27
C LYS A 238 5.30 -22.42 -13.24
N GLY A 239 5.39 -22.92 -12.01
CA GLY A 239 6.06 -22.23 -10.90
C GLY A 239 5.05 -21.64 -9.91
N ILE A 240 5.21 -21.95 -8.62
CA ILE A 240 4.24 -21.67 -7.54
C ILE A 240 3.99 -20.15 -7.31
N ILE A 241 4.98 -19.31 -7.63
CA ILE A 241 4.89 -17.85 -7.47
C ILE A 241 3.87 -17.19 -8.42
N ARG A 242 3.45 -17.91 -9.48
CA ARG A 242 2.50 -17.41 -10.49
C ARG A 242 1.05 -17.44 -10.02
N TYR A 243 0.78 -18.00 -8.85
CA TYR A 243 -0.56 -18.26 -8.36
C TYR A 243 -0.84 -17.54 -7.06
N THR A 244 -2.10 -17.11 -6.91
CA THR A 244 -2.60 -16.42 -5.71
C THR A 244 -3.88 -17.10 -5.22
N VAL A 245 -4.08 -17.17 -3.91
CA VAL A 245 -5.30 -17.72 -3.30
C VAL A 245 -6.53 -16.98 -3.82
N GLY A 246 -7.55 -17.75 -4.26
CA GLY A 246 -8.76 -17.25 -4.89
C GLY A 246 -8.68 -17.13 -6.42
N GLN A 247 -7.51 -17.37 -7.03
CA GLN A 247 -7.34 -17.33 -8.49
C GLN A 247 -8.10 -18.48 -9.15
N ARG A 248 -8.86 -18.15 -10.21
CA ARG A 248 -9.60 -19.09 -11.07
C ARG A 248 -9.03 -19.15 -12.48
N ARG A 249 -8.69 -17.98 -13.04
CA ARG A 249 -8.23 -17.86 -14.43
C ARG A 249 -6.72 -18.07 -14.53
N GLY A 250 -6.24 -18.49 -15.72
CA GLY A 250 -4.79 -18.64 -15.95
C GLY A 250 -4.15 -19.88 -15.32
N LEU A 251 -4.95 -20.87 -14.88
CA LEU A 251 -4.43 -22.13 -14.37
C LEU A 251 -3.89 -23.03 -15.49
N GLY A 252 -4.36 -22.87 -16.72
CA GLY A 252 -3.92 -23.71 -17.85
C GLY A 252 -4.45 -25.16 -17.78
N LEU A 253 -5.52 -25.40 -17.04
CA LEU A 253 -6.15 -26.72 -16.85
C LEU A 253 -7.52 -26.78 -17.50
N ALA A 254 -7.83 -27.89 -18.17
CA ALA A 254 -9.16 -28.23 -18.60
C ALA A 254 -9.85 -29.05 -17.48
N LEU A 255 -10.63 -28.37 -16.66
CA LEU A 255 -11.31 -28.97 -15.52
C LEU A 255 -12.83 -29.07 -15.80
N PRO A 256 -13.50 -30.16 -15.35
CA PRO A 256 -14.94 -30.33 -15.58
C PRO A 256 -15.79 -29.30 -14.83
N GLN A 257 -15.25 -28.73 -13.76
CA GLN A 257 -15.89 -27.68 -12.95
C GLN A 257 -14.90 -26.58 -12.62
N SER A 258 -15.42 -25.37 -12.29
CA SER A 258 -14.58 -24.24 -11.88
C SER A 258 -13.89 -24.55 -10.55
N MET A 259 -12.57 -24.56 -10.57
CA MET A 259 -11.75 -24.67 -9.36
C MET A 259 -10.91 -23.40 -9.14
N TYR A 260 -10.48 -23.23 -7.91
CA TYR A 260 -9.79 -22.03 -7.43
C TYR A 260 -8.55 -22.44 -6.65
N VAL A 261 -7.54 -21.62 -6.66
CA VAL A 261 -6.37 -21.79 -5.78
C VAL A 261 -6.81 -21.58 -4.33
N CYS A 262 -6.73 -22.63 -3.52
CA CYS A 262 -7.05 -22.57 -2.09
C CYS A 262 -5.82 -22.42 -1.22
N GLU A 263 -4.70 -23.06 -1.63
CA GLU A 263 -3.47 -23.07 -0.84
C GLU A 263 -2.24 -23.20 -1.76
N LYS A 264 -1.11 -22.68 -1.29
CA LYS A 264 0.23 -22.89 -1.89
C LYS A 264 1.10 -23.67 -0.90
N ASP A 265 1.29 -24.96 -1.14
CA ASP A 265 2.22 -25.80 -0.39
C ASP A 265 3.63 -25.63 -0.98
N VAL A 266 4.33 -24.65 -0.46
CA VAL A 266 5.69 -24.29 -0.93
C VAL A 266 6.67 -25.43 -0.69
N LYS A 267 6.54 -26.14 0.43
CA LYS A 267 7.44 -27.23 0.83
C LYS A 267 7.45 -28.38 -0.18
N ASN A 268 6.29 -28.71 -0.73
CA ASN A 268 6.11 -29.80 -1.68
C ASN A 268 5.96 -29.30 -3.13
N ASN A 269 6.10 -27.99 -3.37
CA ASN A 269 5.90 -27.33 -4.65
C ASN A 269 4.56 -27.69 -5.30
N ARG A 270 3.45 -27.53 -4.52
CA ARG A 270 2.09 -27.86 -4.95
C ARG A 270 1.18 -26.65 -4.84
N VAL A 271 0.26 -26.53 -5.79
CA VAL A 271 -0.86 -25.58 -5.74
C VAL A 271 -2.13 -26.40 -5.52
N VAL A 272 -2.76 -26.21 -4.37
CA VAL A 272 -3.99 -26.92 -3.99
C VAL A 272 -5.18 -26.20 -4.58
N LEU A 273 -5.99 -26.90 -5.36
CA LEU A 273 -7.22 -26.42 -5.94
C LEU A 273 -8.44 -26.98 -5.20
N GLY A 274 -9.46 -26.15 -5.06
CA GLY A 274 -10.74 -26.51 -4.46
C GLY A 274 -11.90 -25.77 -5.12
N PHE A 275 -13.09 -25.95 -4.59
CA PHE A 275 -14.29 -25.29 -5.04
C PHE A 275 -14.44 -23.90 -4.38
N ASN A 276 -15.45 -23.13 -4.81
CA ASN A 276 -15.64 -21.78 -4.28
C ASN A 276 -15.92 -21.74 -2.78
N GLU A 277 -16.65 -22.73 -2.27
CA GLU A 277 -16.95 -22.88 -0.84
C GLU A 277 -15.70 -23.11 0.03
N ASP A 278 -14.66 -23.71 -0.54
CA ASP A 278 -13.39 -23.95 0.14
C ASP A 278 -12.55 -22.67 0.39
N LEU A 279 -12.94 -21.57 -0.23
CA LEU A 279 -12.26 -20.30 -0.08
C LEU A 279 -12.71 -19.48 1.14
N PHE A 280 -13.78 -19.88 1.81
CA PHE A 280 -14.39 -19.06 2.85
C PHE A 280 -13.84 -19.41 4.23
N SER A 281 -13.50 -18.39 5.02
CA SER A 281 -13.08 -18.49 6.41
C SER A 281 -13.71 -17.38 7.26
N LYS A 282 -14.15 -17.72 8.47
CA LYS A 282 -14.59 -16.73 9.47
C LYS A 282 -13.45 -16.16 10.29
N GLU A 283 -12.37 -16.91 10.46
CA GLU A 283 -11.26 -16.53 11.33
C GLU A 283 -10.04 -16.13 10.52
N VAL A 284 -9.38 -15.05 10.96
CA VAL A 284 -8.14 -14.54 10.39
C VAL A 284 -7.16 -14.24 11.51
N SER A 285 -5.99 -14.89 11.44
CA SER A 285 -4.87 -14.59 12.33
C SER A 285 -3.98 -13.53 11.70
N VAL A 286 -3.60 -12.55 12.49
CA VAL A 286 -2.85 -11.36 12.05
C VAL A 286 -1.65 -11.16 12.95
N GLY A 287 -0.50 -10.90 12.37
CA GLY A 287 0.75 -10.58 13.10
C GLY A 287 1.38 -9.29 12.61
N ASP A 288 2.49 -8.88 13.22
CA ASP A 288 3.15 -7.61 12.92
C ASP A 288 2.17 -6.43 12.99
N ILE A 289 1.42 -6.36 14.09
CA ILE A 289 0.33 -5.38 14.25
C ILE A 289 0.86 -4.00 14.61
N VAL A 290 0.12 -2.99 14.14
CA VAL A 290 0.23 -1.60 14.59
C VAL A 290 -1.17 -1.13 14.98
N LEU A 291 -1.34 -0.72 16.22
CA LEU A 291 -2.57 -0.08 16.71
C LEU A 291 -2.29 1.43 16.83
N SER A 292 -2.86 2.22 15.92
CA SER A 292 -2.63 3.67 15.90
C SER A 292 -3.63 4.44 16.78
N ALA A 293 -4.87 3.95 16.92
CA ALA A 293 -5.90 4.62 17.69
C ALA A 293 -5.89 4.30 19.19
N CYS A 294 -5.24 3.20 19.61
CA CYS A 294 -5.14 2.77 21.02
C CYS A 294 -3.79 2.10 21.28
N ASP A 295 -3.45 1.86 22.55
CA ASP A 295 -2.22 1.14 22.91
C ASP A 295 -2.42 -0.37 22.86
N SER A 296 -3.62 -0.85 23.20
CA SER A 296 -4.01 -2.26 23.21
C SER A 296 -5.54 -2.41 23.15
N LEU A 297 -6.00 -3.61 22.79
CA LEU A 297 -7.38 -4.02 22.90
C LEU A 297 -7.52 -4.94 24.13
N GLU A 298 -7.93 -4.36 25.26
CA GLU A 298 -8.01 -5.04 26.56
C GLU A 298 -9.07 -6.17 26.60
N LYS A 299 -10.04 -6.12 25.71
CA LYS A 299 -11.16 -7.05 25.60
C LYS A 299 -11.55 -7.25 24.13
N PRO A 300 -12.29 -8.33 23.80
CA PRO A 300 -12.87 -8.45 22.47
C PRO A 300 -13.76 -7.27 22.13
N GLU A 301 -13.56 -6.68 20.96
CA GLU A 301 -14.36 -5.54 20.48
C GLU A 301 -15.05 -5.89 19.16
N HIS A 302 -16.32 -5.48 19.02
CA HIS A 302 -17.07 -5.63 17.78
C HIS A 302 -16.85 -4.40 16.90
N LEU A 303 -16.06 -4.59 15.86
CA LEU A 303 -15.55 -3.55 14.95
C LEU A 303 -15.80 -3.99 13.50
N SER A 304 -15.24 -3.28 12.54
CA SER A 304 -15.21 -3.75 11.15
C SER A 304 -13.78 -4.00 10.68
N ALA A 305 -13.59 -4.89 9.69
CA ALA A 305 -12.29 -5.19 9.15
C ALA A 305 -12.28 -5.38 7.63
N LYS A 306 -11.18 -4.98 6.98
CA LYS A 306 -10.86 -5.24 5.56
C LYS A 306 -9.65 -6.16 5.47
N ILE A 307 -9.73 -7.19 4.63
CA ILE A 307 -8.61 -8.11 4.36
C ILE A 307 -8.01 -7.92 2.96
N ARG A 308 -8.48 -6.93 2.22
CA ARG A 308 -7.98 -6.52 0.88
C ARG A 308 -8.27 -5.05 0.63
N TYR A 309 -7.42 -4.40 -0.14
CA TYR A 309 -7.57 -2.98 -0.47
C TYR A 309 -8.93 -2.64 -1.10
N ASN A 310 -9.35 -3.36 -2.13
CA ASN A 310 -10.59 -3.11 -2.88
C ASN A 310 -11.85 -3.75 -2.26
N GLN A 311 -11.76 -4.32 -1.04
CA GLN A 311 -12.90 -4.91 -0.35
C GLN A 311 -13.59 -3.85 0.52
N LYS A 312 -14.91 -3.93 0.64
CA LYS A 312 -15.64 -3.23 1.71
C LYS A 312 -15.35 -3.91 3.05
N GLU A 313 -15.22 -3.13 4.09
CA GLU A 313 -15.10 -3.66 5.45
C GLU A 313 -16.32 -4.47 5.86
N GLN A 314 -16.10 -5.46 6.69
CA GLN A 314 -17.12 -6.38 7.16
C GLN A 314 -17.11 -6.41 8.69
N PRO A 315 -18.28 -6.52 9.35
CA PRO A 315 -18.37 -6.64 10.80
C PRO A 315 -17.59 -7.85 11.31
N ALA A 316 -16.88 -7.65 12.42
CA ALA A 316 -16.05 -8.68 13.02
C ALA A 316 -15.80 -8.43 14.50
N THR A 317 -15.60 -9.49 15.28
CA THR A 317 -15.04 -9.40 16.62
C THR A 317 -13.51 -9.47 16.53
N VAL A 318 -12.83 -8.45 17.06
CA VAL A 318 -11.37 -8.33 17.06
C VAL A 318 -10.86 -8.59 18.48
N ILE A 319 -9.88 -9.48 18.59
CA ILE A 319 -9.28 -9.92 19.85
C ILE A 319 -7.77 -9.77 19.73
N GLN A 320 -7.15 -9.03 20.64
CA GLN A 320 -5.70 -9.05 20.75
C GLN A 320 -5.28 -10.29 21.53
N THR A 321 -4.57 -11.21 20.88
CA THR A 321 -4.16 -12.49 21.48
C THR A 321 -2.74 -12.48 22.01
N ASP A 322 -1.94 -11.51 21.56
CA ASP A 322 -0.55 -11.30 21.99
C ASP A 322 -0.17 -9.84 21.70
N LYS A 323 0.97 -9.39 22.19
CA LYS A 323 1.48 -8.02 21.99
C LYS A 323 1.53 -7.62 20.50
N ASP A 324 1.81 -8.57 19.62
CA ASP A 324 1.97 -8.36 18.18
C ASP A 324 0.97 -9.13 17.32
N LYS A 325 -0.13 -9.65 17.93
CA LYS A 325 -1.10 -10.51 17.23
C LYS A 325 -2.54 -10.14 17.51
N LEU A 326 -3.34 -10.19 16.43
CA LEU A 326 -4.79 -10.13 16.51
C LEU A 326 -5.40 -11.43 15.95
N LYS A 327 -6.56 -11.79 16.51
CA LYS A 327 -7.51 -12.71 15.92
C LYS A 327 -8.74 -11.94 15.52
N ILE A 328 -9.14 -12.01 14.27
CA ILE A 328 -10.33 -11.37 13.71
C ILE A 328 -11.33 -12.46 13.39
N ILE A 329 -12.53 -12.39 13.96
CA ILE A 329 -13.63 -13.35 13.76
C ILE A 329 -14.76 -12.58 13.08
N PHE A 330 -14.92 -12.79 11.77
CA PHE A 330 -15.97 -12.13 10.99
C PHE A 330 -17.35 -12.71 11.29
N ASP A 331 -18.38 -11.86 11.29
CA ASP A 331 -19.76 -12.31 11.44
C ASP A 331 -20.15 -13.23 10.28
N GLU A 332 -19.73 -12.89 9.05
CA GLU A 332 -19.92 -13.70 7.86
C GLU A 332 -18.57 -14.17 7.27
N PRO A 333 -18.49 -15.41 6.74
CA PRO A 333 -17.24 -15.94 6.20
C PRO A 333 -16.68 -15.05 5.09
N GLN A 334 -15.39 -14.77 5.14
CA GLN A 334 -14.68 -13.97 4.15
C GLN A 334 -14.00 -14.84 3.10
N ARG A 335 -14.17 -14.45 1.82
CA ARG A 335 -13.63 -15.19 0.69
C ARG A 335 -12.15 -14.96 0.50
N ALA A 336 -11.39 -16.04 0.33
CA ALA A 336 -9.99 -16.07 -0.09
C ALA A 336 -9.09 -15.21 0.82
N VAL A 337 -9.14 -15.47 2.12
CA VAL A 337 -8.18 -14.94 3.09
C VAL A 337 -6.77 -15.30 2.61
N THR A 338 -5.94 -14.29 2.38
CA THR A 338 -4.67 -14.49 1.68
C THR A 338 -3.50 -14.10 2.57
N LYS A 339 -2.64 -15.05 2.86
CA LYS A 339 -1.40 -14.85 3.62
C LYS A 339 -0.53 -13.75 2.99
N GLY A 340 -0.04 -12.82 3.82
CA GLY A 340 0.79 -11.70 3.39
C GLY A 340 0.02 -10.44 3.00
N GLN A 341 -1.31 -10.51 2.80
CA GLN A 341 -2.14 -9.31 2.71
C GLN A 341 -2.29 -8.68 4.09
N ALA A 342 -2.70 -7.40 4.14
CA ALA A 342 -3.05 -6.78 5.41
C ALA A 342 -4.49 -7.10 5.82
N ALA A 343 -4.71 -7.15 7.13
CA ALA A 343 -6.03 -7.00 7.72
C ALA A 343 -6.05 -5.68 8.50
N VAL A 344 -6.96 -4.78 8.15
CA VAL A 344 -7.07 -3.45 8.74
C VAL A 344 -8.42 -3.31 9.43
N VAL A 345 -8.39 -2.85 10.66
CA VAL A 345 -9.54 -2.73 11.58
C VAL A 345 -9.99 -1.29 11.66
N TYR A 346 -11.31 -1.09 11.65
CA TYR A 346 -11.95 0.22 11.66
C TYR A 346 -13.05 0.29 12.73
N ASP A 347 -13.19 1.47 13.32
CA ASP A 347 -14.38 1.89 14.06
C ASP A 347 -14.99 3.10 13.31
N GLY A 348 -16.11 2.87 12.62
CA GLY A 348 -16.69 3.85 11.71
C GLY A 348 -15.71 4.31 10.64
N ASP A 349 -15.31 5.58 10.65
CA ASP A 349 -14.31 6.15 9.74
C ASP A 349 -12.88 6.13 10.28
N THR A 350 -12.68 5.71 11.53
CA THR A 350 -11.38 5.70 12.20
C THR A 350 -10.66 4.36 11.99
N VAL A 351 -9.40 4.41 11.59
CA VAL A 351 -8.50 3.24 11.57
C VAL A 351 -8.03 2.96 12.99
N ILE A 352 -8.41 1.80 13.53
CA ILE A 352 -7.92 1.35 14.85
C ILE A 352 -6.48 0.84 14.71
N GLY A 353 -6.21 0.11 13.66
CA GLY A 353 -4.92 -0.46 13.35
C GLY A 353 -5.03 -1.62 12.37
N GLY A 354 -4.03 -2.46 12.35
CA GLY A 354 -4.01 -3.64 11.48
C GLY A 354 -2.72 -4.41 11.56
N GLY A 355 -2.54 -5.37 10.68
CA GLY A 355 -1.32 -6.18 10.58
C GLY A 355 -1.32 -7.07 9.36
N THR A 356 -0.34 -7.98 9.29
CA THR A 356 -0.17 -8.91 8.17
C THR A 356 -0.90 -10.23 8.46
N ILE A 357 -1.70 -10.72 7.53
CA ILE A 357 -2.39 -12.03 7.59
C ILE A 357 -1.33 -13.15 7.55
N LEU A 358 -1.41 -14.07 8.52
CA LEU A 358 -0.45 -15.17 8.77
C LEU A 358 -0.75 -16.44 7.97
#